data_d18d511181db4c6a8e21b8c50cf2d7f5
#
_entry.id   d18d511181db4c6a8e21b8c50cf2d7f5
#
_cell.length_a   1.000
_cell.length_b   1.000
_cell.length_c   1.000
_cell.angle_alpha   90.00
_cell.angle_beta   90.00
_cell.angle_gamma   90.00
#
_symmetry.space_group_name_H-M   'P 1'
#
loop_
_entity.id
_entity.type
_entity.pdbx_description
1 polymer ?
#
loop_
_entity_poly.entity_id
_entity_poly.type
_entity_poly.pdbx_seq_one_letter_code
_entity_poly.pdbx_strand_id
1 'polypeptide(L)'
;MAARNPTIIATSIGFQPAGQGALDWRLGPAYGLAASLARAGDTPRVCIVGTALGDAGDMLLAIYAAFGRAGWRASHLALFPQPNVPDIREHLLAQDVIWVAGGSVANLLALWRLHEVGPAMRAAWQAGVVLMGVSAGSVCWFTGGTTDSFGLPLRTVTDGLGFLPYSNSPHHDGEEQRRPTIHRLISDGTLPDGYASDNGTGLIFEGTQLTDCVTETEGATTWQISRRPDGSISEVPLPTRLLPL
;
A
#
# COMPACT_ATOMS: atom_id res chain seq x y z
N MET A 1 8.90 -18.28 8.26
CA MET A 1 8.32 -19.10 7.16
C MET A 1 7.55 -18.15 6.25
N ALA A 2 7.70 -18.26 4.94
CA ALA A 2 6.98 -17.38 4.00
C ALA A 2 5.45 -17.61 4.04
N ALA A 3 4.66 -16.61 3.58
CA ALA A 3 3.22 -16.76 3.35
C ALA A 3 2.94 -17.97 2.45
N ARG A 4 1.74 -18.56 2.56
CA ARG A 4 1.36 -19.70 1.69
C ARG A 4 1.19 -19.27 0.24
N ASN A 5 0.58 -18.11 0.06
CA ASN A 5 0.33 -17.51 -1.25
C ASN A 5 0.97 -16.11 -1.30
N PRO A 6 1.38 -15.64 -2.47
CA PRO A 6 1.81 -14.26 -2.64
C PRO A 6 0.73 -13.29 -2.13
N THR A 7 1.04 -12.47 -1.14
CA THR A 7 0.05 -11.64 -0.44
C THR A 7 0.36 -10.15 -0.58
N ILE A 8 -0.66 -9.36 -0.91
CA ILE A 8 -0.62 -7.89 -0.93
C ILE A 8 -1.69 -7.34 0.01
N ILE A 9 -1.30 -6.38 0.85
CA ILE A 9 -2.19 -5.59 1.72
C ILE A 9 -2.15 -4.14 1.24
N ALA A 10 -3.16 -3.74 0.48
CA ALA A 10 -3.28 -2.40 -0.09
C ALA A 10 -4.18 -1.55 0.82
N THR A 11 -3.65 -0.47 1.43
CA THR A 11 -4.35 0.20 2.53
C THR A 11 -4.49 1.71 2.37
N SER A 12 -5.48 2.24 3.09
CA SER A 12 -5.59 3.63 3.54
C SER A 12 -5.37 3.74 5.06
N ILE A 13 -4.62 2.78 5.63
CA ILE A 13 -4.29 2.70 7.06
C ILE A 13 -2.87 3.23 7.26
N GLY A 14 -2.72 4.29 8.04
CA GLY A 14 -1.44 4.82 8.47
C GLY A 14 -1.01 4.30 9.84
N PHE A 15 -0.03 4.96 10.44
CA PHE A 15 0.33 4.75 11.83
C PHE A 15 -0.69 5.40 12.77
N GLN A 16 -0.81 4.86 13.97
CA GLN A 16 -1.62 5.46 15.03
C GLN A 16 -0.76 6.39 15.90
N PRO A 17 -1.32 7.47 16.45
CA PRO A 17 -0.61 8.29 17.43
C PRO A 17 -0.17 7.47 18.65
N ALA A 18 1.07 7.70 19.12
CA ALA A 18 1.60 7.09 20.33
C ALA A 18 1.75 8.07 21.48
N GLY A 19 1.84 9.39 21.19
CA GLY A 19 2.00 10.47 22.15
C GLY A 19 1.56 11.81 21.55
N GLN A 20 2.15 12.92 22.05
CA GLN A 20 1.77 14.29 21.67
C GLN A 20 2.53 14.84 20.45
N GLY A 21 3.62 14.20 20.02
CA GLY A 21 4.40 14.62 18.88
C GLY A 21 3.75 14.25 17.55
N ALA A 22 3.85 15.10 16.54
CA ALA A 22 3.29 14.85 15.20
C ALA A 22 3.86 13.58 14.53
N LEU A 23 5.08 13.20 14.86
CA LEU A 23 5.77 12.01 14.35
C LEU A 23 5.93 10.92 15.43
N ASP A 24 5.18 11.00 16.53
CA ASP A 24 5.21 9.99 17.59
C ASP A 24 4.15 8.92 17.32
N TRP A 25 4.57 7.84 16.66
CA TRP A 25 3.71 6.83 16.08
C TRP A 25 3.86 5.45 16.71
N ARG A 26 2.79 4.67 16.61
CA ARG A 26 2.75 3.23 16.89
C ARG A 26 2.06 2.48 15.78
N LEU A 27 2.31 1.19 15.69
CA LEU A 27 1.63 0.30 14.76
C LEU A 27 0.18 0.09 15.20
N GLY A 28 -0.74 0.09 14.25
CA GLY A 28 -2.11 -0.38 14.44
C GLY A 28 -2.26 -1.89 14.18
N PRO A 29 -3.47 -2.45 14.39
CA PRO A 29 -3.75 -3.88 14.21
C PRO A 29 -3.44 -4.44 12.83
N ALA A 30 -3.53 -3.64 11.75
CA ALA A 30 -3.23 -4.08 10.39
C ALA A 30 -1.78 -4.56 10.22
N TYR A 31 -0.86 -4.00 10.98
CA TYR A 31 0.55 -4.45 10.96
C TYR A 31 0.70 -5.82 11.60
N GLY A 32 0.00 -6.08 12.72
CA GLY A 32 -0.05 -7.41 13.35
C GLY A 32 -0.64 -8.46 12.40
N LEU A 33 -1.67 -8.07 11.64
CA LEU A 33 -2.24 -8.92 10.59
C LEU A 33 -1.22 -9.22 9.49
N ALA A 34 -0.44 -8.21 9.05
CA ALA A 34 0.63 -8.42 8.06
C ALA A 34 1.68 -9.43 8.54
N ALA A 35 2.14 -9.30 9.79
CA ALA A 35 3.06 -10.26 10.41
C ALA A 35 2.47 -11.67 10.49
N SER A 36 1.20 -11.79 10.83
CA SER A 36 0.47 -13.07 10.87
C SER A 36 0.38 -13.73 9.49
N LEU A 37 0.00 -12.96 8.47
CA LEU A 37 -0.07 -13.44 7.08
C LEU A 37 1.31 -13.84 6.53
N ALA A 38 2.36 -13.11 6.91
CA ALA A 38 3.75 -13.45 6.61
C ALA A 38 4.24 -14.68 7.37
N ARG A 39 3.49 -15.16 8.38
CA ARG A 39 3.92 -16.18 9.35
C ARG A 39 5.26 -15.84 9.98
N ALA A 40 5.47 -14.56 10.23
CA ALA A 40 6.65 -14.08 10.91
C ALA A 40 6.72 -14.68 12.32
N GLY A 41 7.93 -14.86 12.82
CA GLY A 41 8.15 -15.25 14.21
C GLY A 41 7.93 -14.07 15.17
N ASP A 42 8.37 -14.20 16.42
CA ASP A 42 8.18 -13.21 17.48
C ASP A 42 8.83 -11.84 17.17
N THR A 43 9.77 -11.81 16.25
CA THR A 43 10.47 -10.58 15.81
C THR A 43 10.36 -10.46 14.28
N PRO A 44 9.24 -9.94 13.75
CA PRO A 44 9.05 -9.77 12.32
C PRO A 44 10.12 -8.87 11.70
N ARG A 45 10.60 -9.25 10.52
CA ARG A 45 11.54 -8.44 9.72
C ARG A 45 10.77 -7.60 8.73
N VAL A 46 10.99 -6.29 8.75
CA VAL A 46 10.35 -5.37 7.81
C VAL A 46 11.38 -4.54 7.05
N CYS A 47 11.18 -4.42 5.74
CA CYS A 47 11.82 -3.38 4.94
C CYS A 47 10.88 -2.18 4.80
N ILE A 48 11.28 -1.03 5.29
CA ILE A 48 10.62 0.26 5.10
C ILE A 48 11.05 0.81 3.75
N VAL A 49 10.10 1.18 2.88
CA VAL A 49 10.39 1.79 1.58
C VAL A 49 9.77 3.18 1.55
N GLY A 50 10.63 4.19 1.74
CA GLY A 50 10.25 5.60 1.87
C GLY A 50 10.25 6.38 0.56
N THR A 51 10.46 5.75 -0.61
CA THR A 51 10.66 6.42 -1.90
C THR A 51 9.57 7.42 -2.24
N ALA A 52 8.30 7.14 -1.92
CA ALA A 52 7.18 8.07 -2.14
C ALA A 52 7.29 9.37 -1.34
N LEU A 53 8.06 9.35 -0.23
CA LEU A 53 8.38 10.49 0.64
C LEU A 53 9.75 11.13 0.32
N GLY A 54 10.43 10.68 -0.75
CA GLY A 54 11.78 11.12 -1.08
C GLY A 54 12.83 10.63 -0.08
N ASP A 55 12.58 9.49 0.58
CA ASP A 55 13.44 8.90 1.63
C ASP A 55 13.79 9.88 2.76
N ALA A 56 12.85 10.77 3.13
CA ALA A 56 13.03 11.83 4.12
C ALA A 56 13.45 11.25 5.48
N GLY A 57 14.57 11.73 6.01
CA GLY A 57 15.23 11.13 7.18
C GLY A 57 14.42 11.22 8.48
N ASP A 58 13.70 12.32 8.70
CA ASP A 58 12.81 12.52 9.84
C ASP A 58 11.63 11.54 9.83
N MET A 59 11.03 11.33 8.65
CA MET A 59 9.98 10.35 8.46
C MET A 59 10.50 8.93 8.68
N LEU A 60 11.66 8.58 8.14
CA LEU A 60 12.30 7.28 8.36
C LEU A 60 12.56 7.03 9.85
N LEU A 61 13.09 8.01 10.58
CA LEU A 61 13.33 7.88 12.02
C LEU A 61 12.04 7.61 12.81
N ALA A 62 10.94 8.33 12.50
CA ALA A 62 9.65 8.12 13.13
C ALA A 62 9.09 6.72 12.85
N ILE A 63 9.22 6.26 11.60
CA ILE A 63 8.77 4.92 11.17
C ILE A 63 9.60 3.83 11.86
N TYR A 64 10.94 3.99 11.94
CA TYR A 64 11.80 3.07 12.68
C TYR A 64 11.41 2.98 14.17
N ALA A 65 11.11 4.15 14.79
CA ALA A 65 10.68 4.18 16.18
C ALA A 65 9.35 3.43 16.37
N ALA A 66 8.39 3.56 15.46
CA ALA A 66 7.11 2.86 15.52
C ALA A 66 7.28 1.33 15.42
N PHE A 67 8.07 0.85 14.45
CA PHE A 67 8.37 -0.59 14.32
C PHE A 67 9.20 -1.12 15.50
N GLY A 68 10.18 -0.34 15.98
CA GLY A 68 11.02 -0.71 17.12
C GLY A 68 10.22 -0.87 18.43
N ARG A 69 9.25 0.03 18.68
CA ARG A 69 8.32 -0.11 19.83
C ARG A 69 7.50 -1.39 19.80
N ALA A 70 7.15 -1.85 18.61
CA ALA A 70 6.41 -3.10 18.42
C ALA A 70 7.31 -4.35 18.41
N GLY A 71 8.62 -4.22 18.62
CA GLY A 71 9.57 -5.33 18.64
C GLY A 71 9.94 -5.86 17.27
N TRP A 72 9.65 -5.13 16.18
CA TRP A 72 10.02 -5.56 14.84
C TRP A 72 11.47 -5.22 14.52
N ARG A 73 12.11 -6.07 13.73
CA ARG A 73 13.44 -5.83 13.17
C ARG A 73 13.31 -5.07 11.85
N ALA A 74 13.44 -3.75 11.93
CA ALA A 74 13.30 -2.87 10.78
C ALA A 74 14.62 -2.69 10.03
N SER A 75 14.55 -2.66 8.71
CA SER A 75 15.54 -2.17 7.77
C SER A 75 14.86 -1.22 6.80
N HIS A 76 15.59 -0.57 5.90
CA HIS A 76 14.96 0.24 4.85
C HIS A 76 15.69 0.11 3.51
N LEU A 77 14.95 0.37 2.45
CA LEU A 77 15.47 0.63 1.12
C LEU A 77 15.32 2.12 0.84
N ALA A 78 16.44 2.84 0.76
CA ALA A 78 16.51 4.20 0.25
C ALA A 78 17.10 4.18 -1.15
N LEU A 79 16.63 5.10 -2.00
CA LEU A 79 17.15 5.32 -3.36
C LEU A 79 17.82 6.69 -3.49
N PHE A 80 17.72 7.55 -2.46
CA PHE A 80 18.37 8.85 -2.38
C PHE A 80 19.48 8.87 -1.33
N PRO A 81 20.63 9.49 -1.65
CA PRO A 81 21.06 9.98 -2.97
C PRO A 81 21.45 8.85 -3.93
N GLN A 82 21.53 7.64 -3.44
CA GLN A 82 21.83 6.39 -4.15
C GLN A 82 21.31 5.21 -3.33
N PRO A 83 21.16 4.01 -3.92
CA PRO A 83 20.74 2.83 -3.18
C PRO A 83 21.64 2.57 -1.96
N ASN A 84 21.02 2.40 -0.80
CA ASN A 84 21.72 2.16 0.47
C ASN A 84 22.07 0.68 0.71
N VAL A 85 21.70 -0.20 -0.21
CA VAL A 85 21.95 -1.64 -0.17
C VAL A 85 22.67 -2.09 -1.44
N PRO A 86 23.63 -3.05 -1.36
CA PRO A 86 24.37 -3.50 -2.53
C PRO A 86 23.53 -4.31 -3.51
N ASP A 87 22.54 -5.05 -3.03
CA ASP A 87 21.59 -5.85 -3.84
C ASP A 87 20.17 -5.65 -3.30
N ILE A 88 19.37 -4.94 -4.08
CA ILE A 88 17.97 -4.63 -3.73
C ILE A 88 17.15 -5.91 -3.64
N ARG A 89 17.33 -6.84 -4.57
CA ARG A 89 16.57 -8.08 -4.63
C ARG A 89 16.85 -8.97 -3.41
N GLU A 90 18.12 -9.17 -3.10
CA GLU A 90 18.53 -9.96 -1.92
C GLU A 90 17.98 -9.33 -0.63
N HIS A 91 18.10 -8.00 -0.50
CA HIS A 91 17.59 -7.28 0.66
C HIS A 91 16.09 -7.45 0.86
N LEU A 92 15.28 -7.36 -0.22
CA LEU A 92 13.82 -7.52 -0.15
C LEU A 92 13.42 -8.98 0.11
N LEU A 93 14.09 -9.95 -0.47
CA LEU A 93 13.85 -11.37 -0.24
C LEU A 93 14.14 -11.82 1.20
N ALA A 94 15.00 -11.10 1.91
CA ALA A 94 15.36 -11.40 3.30
C ALA A 94 14.30 -10.96 4.33
N GLN A 95 13.22 -10.30 3.91
CA GLN A 95 12.20 -9.75 4.80
C GLN A 95 11.01 -10.69 4.98
N ASP A 96 10.20 -10.45 6.02
CA ASP A 96 8.91 -11.08 6.20
C ASP A 96 7.80 -10.17 5.61
N VAL A 97 7.96 -8.85 5.78
CA VAL A 97 7.05 -7.82 5.26
C VAL A 97 7.86 -6.72 4.56
N ILE A 98 7.38 -6.23 3.44
CA ILE A 98 7.85 -4.99 2.81
C ILE A 98 6.74 -3.97 2.99
N TRP A 99 7.02 -2.86 3.67
CA TRP A 99 6.07 -1.78 3.89
C TRP A 99 6.44 -0.54 3.08
N VAL A 100 5.52 -0.10 2.21
CA VAL A 100 5.71 1.03 1.30
C VAL A 100 4.91 2.24 1.79
N ALA A 101 5.60 3.35 1.98
CA ALA A 101 5.02 4.60 2.47
C ALA A 101 4.06 5.23 1.45
N GLY A 102 3.15 6.08 1.96
CA GLY A 102 2.38 7.03 1.18
C GLY A 102 3.22 8.20 0.67
N GLY A 103 2.61 9.08 -0.11
CA GLY A 103 3.26 10.26 -0.72
C GLY A 103 3.06 10.30 -2.23
N SER A 104 4.08 10.63 -3.01
CA SER A 104 3.98 10.70 -4.48
C SER A 104 4.17 9.33 -5.13
N VAL A 105 3.09 8.74 -5.64
CA VAL A 105 3.19 7.49 -6.42
C VAL A 105 3.90 7.71 -7.75
N ALA A 106 3.81 8.89 -8.35
CA ALA A 106 4.50 9.21 -9.61
C ALA A 106 6.02 9.19 -9.41
N ASN A 107 6.54 9.82 -8.36
CA ASN A 107 7.96 9.82 -8.03
C ASN A 107 8.43 8.40 -7.66
N LEU A 108 7.64 7.68 -6.85
CA LEU A 108 7.93 6.30 -6.48
C LEU A 108 8.11 5.42 -7.72
N LEU A 109 7.14 5.42 -8.63
CA LEU A 109 7.18 4.57 -9.83
C LEU A 109 8.31 4.97 -10.78
N ALA A 110 8.59 6.27 -10.94
CA ALA A 110 9.70 6.75 -11.77
C ALA A 110 11.05 6.22 -11.28
N LEU A 111 11.32 6.34 -9.97
CA LEU A 111 12.56 5.84 -9.37
C LEU A 111 12.63 4.31 -9.35
N TRP A 112 11.52 3.65 -9.08
CA TRP A 112 11.49 2.19 -9.07
C TRP A 112 11.74 1.58 -10.46
N ARG A 113 11.35 2.27 -11.54
CA ARG A 113 11.73 1.87 -12.91
C ARG A 113 13.21 2.06 -13.15
N LEU A 114 13.75 3.22 -12.75
CA LEU A 114 15.16 3.53 -12.93
C LEU A 114 16.08 2.53 -12.22
N HIS A 115 15.71 2.10 -11.02
CA HIS A 115 16.49 1.20 -10.16
C HIS A 115 16.03 -0.27 -10.22
N GLU A 116 15.15 -0.63 -11.15
CA GLU A 116 14.62 -2.00 -11.33
C GLU A 116 14.00 -2.61 -10.05
N VAL A 117 13.43 -1.77 -9.18
CA VAL A 117 12.81 -2.22 -7.92
C VAL A 117 11.59 -3.08 -8.16
N GLY A 118 10.81 -2.79 -9.22
CA GLY A 118 9.59 -3.55 -9.56
C GLY A 118 9.84 -5.05 -9.73
N PRO A 119 10.80 -5.50 -10.55
CA PRO A 119 11.18 -6.92 -10.64
C PRO A 119 11.61 -7.53 -9.31
N ALA A 120 12.34 -6.80 -8.46
CA ALA A 120 12.76 -7.26 -7.14
C ALA A 120 11.57 -7.43 -6.19
N MET A 121 10.62 -6.48 -6.18
CA MET A 121 9.35 -6.57 -5.44
C MET A 121 8.51 -7.78 -5.88
N ARG A 122 8.41 -8.01 -7.19
CA ARG A 122 7.70 -9.18 -7.74
C ARG A 122 8.33 -10.49 -7.26
N ALA A 123 9.66 -10.58 -7.28
CA ALA A 123 10.37 -11.76 -6.80
C ALA A 123 10.13 -12.00 -5.29
N ALA A 124 10.18 -10.95 -4.46
CA ALA A 124 9.89 -11.05 -3.04
C ALA A 124 8.44 -11.50 -2.78
N TRP A 125 7.47 -10.89 -3.47
CA TRP A 125 6.06 -11.27 -3.40
C TRP A 125 5.83 -12.74 -3.76
N GLN A 126 6.39 -13.18 -4.87
CA GLN A 126 6.29 -14.59 -5.32
C GLN A 126 6.97 -15.58 -4.38
N ALA A 127 8.01 -15.14 -3.66
CA ALA A 127 8.68 -15.91 -2.63
C ALA A 127 7.92 -15.95 -1.29
N GLY A 128 6.77 -15.22 -1.18
CA GLY A 128 5.91 -15.20 0.00
C GLY A 128 6.26 -14.12 1.02
N VAL A 129 7.07 -13.11 0.64
CA VAL A 129 7.18 -11.87 1.42
C VAL A 129 5.87 -11.11 1.27
N VAL A 130 5.27 -10.69 2.38
CA VAL A 130 4.02 -9.89 2.34
C VAL A 130 4.35 -8.46 1.91
N LEU A 131 3.69 -8.00 0.85
CA LEU A 131 3.75 -6.61 0.44
C LEU A 131 2.62 -5.83 1.12
N MET A 132 2.95 -4.77 1.84
CA MET A 132 2.00 -3.86 2.46
C MET A 132 2.31 -2.44 2.02
N GLY A 133 1.28 -1.61 1.79
CA GLY A 133 1.52 -0.22 1.44
C GLY A 133 0.31 0.66 1.71
N VAL A 134 0.56 1.93 2.02
CA VAL A 134 -0.46 2.93 2.30
C VAL A 134 -0.49 3.99 1.21
N SER A 135 -1.69 4.41 0.78
CA SER A 135 -1.86 5.52 -0.19
C SER A 135 -1.07 5.28 -1.49
N ALA A 136 -0.04 6.05 -1.79
CA ALA A 136 0.86 5.83 -2.93
C ALA A 136 1.45 4.42 -2.94
N GLY A 137 1.84 3.90 -1.76
CA GLY A 137 2.32 2.52 -1.58
C GLY A 137 1.24 1.46 -1.75
N SER A 138 -0.04 1.84 -1.70
CA SER A 138 -1.18 0.99 -2.08
C SER A 138 -1.35 0.99 -3.60
N VAL A 139 -1.42 2.17 -4.21
CA VAL A 139 -1.67 2.33 -5.67
C VAL A 139 -0.61 1.64 -6.52
N CYS A 140 0.64 1.63 -6.07
CA CYS A 140 1.77 1.13 -6.87
C CYS A 140 1.65 -0.35 -7.29
N TRP A 141 0.89 -1.18 -6.57
CA TRP A 141 0.71 -2.61 -6.87
C TRP A 141 -0.28 -2.86 -8.02
N PHE A 142 -1.19 -1.93 -8.26
CA PHE A 142 -2.26 -2.04 -9.25
C PHE A 142 -1.79 -1.65 -10.66
N THR A 143 -2.67 -1.80 -11.65
CA THR A 143 -2.45 -1.27 -13.00
C THR A 143 -2.35 0.26 -12.97
N GLY A 144 -3.15 0.88 -12.09
CA GLY A 144 -3.15 2.33 -11.90
C GLY A 144 -4.15 2.77 -10.84
N GLY A 145 -4.34 4.08 -10.72
CA GLY A 145 -5.27 4.64 -9.74
C GLY A 145 -5.30 6.16 -9.72
N THR A 146 -6.08 6.69 -8.78
CA THR A 146 -6.15 8.15 -8.55
C THR A 146 -4.97 8.62 -7.71
N THR A 147 -4.46 9.82 -7.99
CA THR A 147 -3.30 10.38 -7.31
C THR A 147 -3.33 11.90 -7.21
N ASP A 148 -2.81 12.41 -6.11
CA ASP A 148 -2.47 13.80 -5.84
C ASP A 148 -0.99 14.14 -6.07
N SER A 149 -0.21 13.20 -6.62
CA SER A 149 1.25 13.35 -6.85
C SER A 149 1.66 14.62 -7.62
N PHE A 150 0.74 15.23 -8.30
CA PHE A 150 0.96 16.46 -9.11
C PHE A 150 0.23 17.68 -8.52
N GLY A 151 -0.29 17.58 -7.30
CA GLY A 151 -1.20 18.56 -6.71
C GLY A 151 -2.64 18.40 -7.23
N LEU A 152 -3.51 19.35 -6.86
CA LEU A 152 -4.90 19.39 -7.32
C LEU A 152 -5.03 20.11 -8.67
N PRO A 153 -5.99 19.71 -9.52
CA PRO A 153 -6.94 18.60 -9.32
C PRO A 153 -6.27 17.23 -9.39
N LEU A 154 -6.93 16.23 -8.77
CA LEU A 154 -6.45 14.84 -8.82
C LEU A 154 -6.25 14.37 -10.25
N ARG A 155 -5.18 13.60 -10.45
CA ARG A 155 -4.85 12.95 -11.71
C ARG A 155 -4.94 11.43 -11.58
N THR A 156 -4.51 10.74 -12.64
CA THR A 156 -4.35 9.29 -12.65
C THR A 156 -2.90 8.90 -12.94
N VAL A 157 -2.49 7.75 -12.43
CA VAL A 157 -1.38 6.95 -12.95
C VAL A 157 -1.98 5.69 -13.60
N THR A 158 -1.45 5.30 -14.76
CA THR A 158 -1.94 4.15 -15.54
C THR A 158 -0.84 3.10 -15.75
N ASP A 159 0.27 3.28 -15.09
CA ASP A 159 1.52 2.56 -15.30
C ASP A 159 2.12 2.06 -13.97
N GLY A 160 1.24 1.64 -13.04
CA GLY A 160 1.63 0.95 -11.81
C GLY A 160 2.34 -0.38 -12.12
N LEU A 161 2.75 -1.12 -11.09
CA LEU A 161 3.48 -2.39 -11.29
C LEU A 161 2.62 -3.50 -11.90
N GLY A 162 1.29 -3.37 -11.87
CA GLY A 162 0.37 -4.34 -12.45
C GLY A 162 0.47 -5.73 -11.81
N PHE A 163 0.79 -5.83 -10.53
CA PHE A 163 0.70 -7.09 -9.80
C PHE A 163 -0.75 -7.47 -9.61
N LEU A 164 -1.60 -6.48 -9.42
CA LEU A 164 -3.05 -6.58 -9.36
C LEU A 164 -3.66 -5.94 -10.61
N PRO A 165 -4.44 -6.70 -11.42
CA PRO A 165 -4.96 -6.25 -12.72
C PRO A 165 -6.21 -5.37 -12.56
N TYR A 166 -6.22 -4.51 -11.55
CA TYR A 166 -7.31 -3.63 -11.17
C TYR A 166 -6.83 -2.20 -11.04
N SER A 167 -7.76 -1.25 -10.88
CA SER A 167 -7.45 0.12 -10.42
C SER A 167 -7.62 0.25 -8.90
N ASN A 168 -6.99 1.29 -8.31
CA ASN A 168 -7.11 1.58 -6.88
C ASN A 168 -7.35 3.06 -6.60
N SER A 169 -8.24 3.34 -5.63
CA SER A 169 -8.50 4.68 -5.13
C SER A 169 -8.47 4.67 -3.59
N PRO A 170 -7.31 4.92 -2.97
CA PRO A 170 -7.20 5.08 -1.52
C PRO A 170 -7.84 6.40 -1.06
N HIS A 171 -8.13 6.53 0.25
CA HIS A 171 -8.72 7.72 0.87
C HIS A 171 -10.04 8.15 0.21
N HIS A 172 -10.89 7.16 -0.11
CA HIS A 172 -12.07 7.34 -0.95
C HIS A 172 -13.13 8.26 -0.32
N ASP A 173 -13.21 8.27 1.01
CA ASP A 173 -14.05 9.14 1.83
C ASP A 173 -13.39 10.46 2.23
N GLY A 174 -12.06 10.53 2.19
CA GLY A 174 -11.29 11.65 2.75
C GLY A 174 -11.13 12.84 1.82
N GLU A 175 -11.28 12.64 0.52
CA GLU A 175 -11.08 13.67 -0.50
C GLU A 175 -12.28 13.74 -1.45
N GLU A 176 -12.98 14.88 -1.48
CA GLU A 176 -14.19 15.09 -2.28
C GLU A 176 -14.03 14.72 -3.77
N GLN A 177 -12.84 14.93 -4.32
CA GLN A 177 -12.55 14.65 -5.73
C GLN A 177 -12.27 13.16 -6.02
N ARG A 178 -12.00 12.30 -5.02
CA ARG A 178 -11.60 10.89 -5.25
C ARG A 178 -12.69 10.09 -5.96
N ARG A 179 -13.88 10.06 -5.39
CA ARG A 179 -15.02 9.29 -5.92
C ARG A 179 -15.39 9.69 -7.34
N PRO A 180 -15.67 10.96 -7.66
CA PRO A 180 -16.01 11.35 -9.04
C PRO A 180 -14.85 11.12 -10.03
N THR A 181 -13.61 11.24 -9.60
CA THR A 181 -12.44 11.02 -10.46
C THR A 181 -12.31 9.55 -10.84
N ILE A 182 -12.35 8.62 -9.89
CA ILE A 182 -12.23 7.19 -10.20
C ILE A 182 -13.41 6.69 -11.04
N HIS A 183 -14.64 7.17 -10.78
CA HIS A 183 -15.81 6.84 -11.57
C HIS A 183 -15.64 7.24 -13.04
N ARG A 184 -15.20 8.48 -13.27
CA ARG A 184 -14.94 8.97 -14.63
C ARG A 184 -13.87 8.13 -15.32
N LEU A 185 -12.74 7.86 -14.67
CA LEU A 185 -11.60 7.12 -15.24
C LEU A 185 -11.94 5.67 -15.60
N ILE A 186 -12.81 5.02 -14.82
CA ILE A 186 -13.31 3.67 -15.14
C ILE A 186 -14.38 3.76 -16.25
N SER A 187 -15.28 4.75 -16.19
CA SER A 187 -16.35 4.92 -17.18
C SER A 187 -15.80 5.19 -18.58
N ASP A 188 -14.76 6.02 -18.71
CA ASP A 188 -14.11 6.35 -19.98
C ASP A 188 -13.08 5.30 -20.44
N GLY A 189 -12.82 4.26 -19.63
CA GLY A 189 -11.91 3.17 -19.96
C GLY A 189 -10.44 3.51 -19.77
N THR A 190 -10.10 4.65 -19.14
CA THR A 190 -8.71 5.00 -18.79
C THR A 190 -8.13 4.05 -17.77
N LEU A 191 -8.95 3.62 -16.82
CA LEU A 191 -8.60 2.61 -15.82
C LEU A 191 -9.52 1.40 -15.91
N PRO A 192 -9.04 0.19 -15.58
CA PRO A 192 -9.89 -0.98 -15.44
C PRO A 192 -10.79 -0.86 -14.21
N ASP A 193 -11.77 -1.74 -14.11
CA ASP A 193 -12.51 -1.98 -12.88
C ASP A 193 -11.55 -2.13 -11.69
N GLY A 194 -11.98 -1.77 -10.49
CA GLY A 194 -11.06 -1.75 -9.37
C GLY A 194 -11.73 -1.66 -8.00
N TYR A 195 -10.93 -1.18 -7.09
CA TYR A 195 -11.29 -1.10 -5.68
C TYR A 195 -10.97 0.27 -5.11
N ALA A 196 -11.75 0.67 -4.12
CA ALA A 196 -11.46 1.85 -3.32
C ALA A 196 -11.48 1.51 -1.83
N SER A 197 -10.77 2.30 -1.05
CA SER A 197 -10.62 2.13 0.40
C SER A 197 -10.80 3.45 1.11
N ASP A 198 -11.78 3.51 2.03
CA ASP A 198 -11.96 4.63 2.95
C ASP A 198 -10.76 4.73 3.90
N ASN A 199 -10.57 5.88 4.53
CA ASN A 199 -9.54 6.06 5.56
C ASN A 199 -9.69 4.99 6.66
N GLY A 200 -8.58 4.37 7.05
CA GLY A 200 -8.57 3.32 8.05
C GLY A 200 -8.92 1.93 7.54
N THR A 201 -9.08 1.74 6.20
CA THR A 201 -9.42 0.44 5.61
C THR A 201 -8.30 -0.15 4.77
N GLY A 202 -8.35 -1.46 4.52
CA GLY A 202 -7.38 -2.19 3.71
C GLY A 202 -8.00 -3.37 2.96
N LEU A 203 -7.43 -3.65 1.80
CA LEU A 203 -7.77 -4.72 0.87
C LEU A 203 -6.67 -5.78 0.93
N ILE A 204 -7.02 -7.04 1.13
CA ILE A 204 -6.08 -8.15 1.21
C ILE A 204 -6.24 -9.04 -0.02
N PHE A 205 -5.16 -9.19 -0.77
CA PHE A 205 -5.12 -10.04 -1.95
C PHE A 205 -4.20 -11.23 -1.72
N GLU A 206 -4.65 -12.42 -2.11
CA GLU A 206 -3.81 -13.60 -2.29
C GLU A 206 -3.66 -13.88 -3.80
N GLY A 207 -2.44 -13.83 -4.31
CA GLY A 207 -2.23 -13.70 -5.74
C GLY A 207 -2.90 -12.43 -6.26
N THR A 208 -3.80 -12.57 -7.23
CA THR A 208 -4.59 -11.45 -7.76
C THR A 208 -6.03 -11.42 -7.25
N GLN A 209 -6.39 -12.32 -6.32
CA GLN A 209 -7.76 -12.45 -5.83
C GLN A 209 -7.92 -11.68 -4.51
N LEU A 210 -8.93 -10.82 -4.43
CA LEU A 210 -9.35 -10.19 -3.16
C LEU A 210 -9.94 -11.27 -2.25
N THR A 211 -9.34 -11.44 -1.06
CA THR A 211 -9.73 -12.48 -0.10
C THR A 211 -10.33 -11.94 1.19
N ASP A 212 -9.97 -10.71 1.58
CA ASP A 212 -10.51 -10.07 2.79
C ASP A 212 -10.47 -8.55 2.66
N CYS A 213 -11.35 -7.88 3.40
CA CYS A 213 -11.38 -6.44 3.57
C CYS A 213 -11.40 -6.12 5.07
N VAL A 214 -10.54 -5.22 5.50
CA VAL A 214 -10.35 -4.92 6.93
C VAL A 214 -10.42 -3.43 7.22
N THR A 215 -10.76 -3.10 8.46
CA THR A 215 -10.74 -1.71 8.93
C THR A 215 -10.23 -1.61 10.36
N GLU A 216 -9.56 -0.51 10.68
CA GLU A 216 -9.25 -0.06 12.04
C GLU A 216 -10.20 1.05 12.53
N THR A 217 -11.13 1.47 11.67
CA THR A 217 -12.08 2.57 11.94
C THR A 217 -13.50 2.07 11.82
N GLU A 218 -14.29 2.22 12.88
CA GLU A 218 -15.70 1.80 12.86
C GLU A 218 -16.48 2.57 11.80
N GLY A 219 -17.29 1.83 11.01
CA GLY A 219 -18.12 2.40 9.96
C GLY A 219 -17.40 2.70 8.63
N ALA A 220 -16.05 2.68 8.59
CA ALA A 220 -15.31 2.82 7.34
C ALA A 220 -15.38 1.53 6.52
N THR A 221 -15.41 1.65 5.19
CA THR A 221 -15.65 0.53 4.30
C THR A 221 -14.72 0.53 3.09
N THR A 222 -14.70 -0.58 2.38
CA THR A 222 -14.05 -0.74 1.09
C THR A 222 -15.09 -0.93 0.00
N TRP A 223 -14.73 -0.61 -1.23
CA TRP A 223 -15.65 -0.55 -2.35
C TRP A 223 -15.13 -1.33 -3.55
N GLN A 224 -16.01 -2.03 -4.24
CA GLN A 224 -15.75 -2.51 -5.58
C GLN A 224 -16.39 -1.55 -6.58
N ILE A 225 -15.61 -1.12 -7.57
CA ILE A 225 -16.06 -0.18 -8.61
C ILE A 225 -15.90 -0.86 -9.96
N SER A 226 -16.98 -0.91 -10.73
CA SER A 226 -16.98 -1.56 -12.03
C SER A 226 -17.84 -0.79 -13.05
N ARG A 227 -17.48 -0.94 -14.32
CA ARG A 227 -18.25 -0.41 -15.44
C ARG A 227 -19.31 -1.43 -15.88
N ARG A 228 -20.56 -1.01 -15.93
CA ARG A 228 -21.66 -1.82 -16.47
C ARG A 228 -21.64 -1.83 -18.00
N PRO A 229 -22.33 -2.78 -18.65
CA PRO A 229 -22.44 -2.83 -20.12
C PRO A 229 -23.02 -1.58 -20.77
N ASP A 230 -23.87 -0.85 -20.05
CA ASP A 230 -24.46 0.43 -20.49
C ASP A 230 -23.54 1.64 -20.30
N GLY A 231 -22.32 1.41 -19.80
CA GLY A 231 -21.32 2.44 -19.51
C GLY A 231 -21.46 3.13 -18.17
N SER A 232 -22.53 2.88 -17.42
CA SER A 232 -22.71 3.40 -16.07
C SER A 232 -21.75 2.73 -15.07
N ILE A 233 -21.48 3.42 -13.96
CA ILE A 233 -20.63 2.88 -12.89
C ILE A 233 -21.49 2.18 -11.84
N SER A 234 -21.01 1.01 -11.42
CA SER A 234 -21.46 0.31 -10.24
C SER A 234 -20.43 0.50 -9.15
N GLU A 235 -20.82 1.02 -8.01
CA GLU A 235 -20.00 1.09 -6.79
C GLU A 235 -20.75 0.34 -5.70
N VAL A 236 -20.13 -0.72 -5.17
CA VAL A 236 -20.76 -1.62 -4.20
C VAL A 236 -19.85 -1.72 -2.96
N PRO A 237 -20.40 -1.49 -1.75
CA PRO A 237 -19.64 -1.69 -0.52
C PRO A 237 -19.32 -3.18 -0.36
N LEU A 238 -18.11 -3.47 0.10
CA LEU A 238 -17.67 -4.82 0.41
C LEU A 238 -17.78 -5.09 1.92
N PRO A 239 -18.07 -6.33 2.33
CA PRO A 239 -17.99 -6.71 3.73
C PRO A 239 -16.59 -6.40 4.29
N THR A 240 -16.52 -5.41 5.18
CA THR A 240 -15.24 -4.92 5.74
C THR A 240 -15.21 -5.22 7.23
N ARG A 241 -14.26 -6.04 7.65
CA ARG A 241 -14.15 -6.57 9.01
C ARG A 241 -13.32 -5.63 9.89
N LEU A 242 -13.86 -5.25 11.05
CA LEU A 242 -13.11 -4.49 12.05
C LEU A 242 -12.00 -5.37 12.64
N LEU A 243 -10.79 -4.84 12.67
CA LEU A 243 -9.65 -5.50 13.30
C LEU A 243 -9.72 -5.31 14.83
N PRO A 244 -9.44 -6.36 15.62
CA PRO A 244 -9.38 -6.22 17.07
C PRO A 244 -8.19 -5.32 17.49
N LEU A 245 -8.40 -4.51 18.53
CA LEU A 245 -7.37 -3.68 19.14
C LEU A 245 -6.30 -4.51 19.83
#